data_500376d646726d225a3acc76fd8e2839
#
_entry.id   500376d646726d225a3acc76fd8e2839
#
_cell.length_a   1.000
_cell.length_b   1.000
_cell.length_c   1.000
_cell.angle_alpha   90.00
_cell.angle_beta   90.00
_cell.angle_gamma   90.00
#
_symmetry.space_group_name_H-M   'P 1'
#
loop_
_entity.id
_entity.type
_entity.pdbx_description
1 polymer ?
#
loop_
_entity_poly.entity_id
_entity_poly.type
_entity_poly.pdbx_seq_one_letter_code
_entity_poly.pdbx_strand_id
1 'polypeptide(L)'
;MAKLIINADGGSRGNPGPAAIGFVLRLPGGRVVEKGEYLDKRTNNEAEYEGVIHALKKAKALLGKEECLKTDVEVRMDSELAVRQMSGEYEFHEERLWLLFRHVWNLKTYFKSIVFKHVPREQNAQADALVNKTLDQATSTLF
;
A
#
# COMPACT_ATOMS: atom_id res chain seq x y z
N MET A 1 -16.27 -1.98 -17.60
CA MET A 1 -15.94 -2.18 -16.18
C MET A 1 -14.60 -1.54 -15.87
N ALA A 2 -14.58 -0.77 -14.81
CA ALA A 2 -13.35 -0.07 -14.43
C ALA A 2 -12.50 -0.95 -13.52
N LYS A 3 -11.22 -1.01 -13.81
CA LYS A 3 -10.24 -1.76 -12.99
C LYS A 3 -9.06 -0.88 -12.63
N LEU A 4 -8.69 -0.91 -11.35
CA LEU A 4 -7.53 -0.24 -10.81
C LEU A 4 -6.53 -1.30 -10.34
N ILE A 5 -5.29 -1.20 -10.78
CA ILE A 5 -4.21 -2.07 -10.31
C ILE A 5 -3.26 -1.23 -9.46
N ILE A 6 -3.04 -1.66 -8.24
CA ILE A 6 -2.14 -1.01 -7.29
C ILE A 6 -0.96 -1.94 -7.01
N ASN A 7 0.25 -1.43 -7.18
CA ASN A 7 1.44 -2.05 -6.61
C ASN A 7 1.80 -1.22 -5.37
N ALA A 8 1.84 -1.85 -4.20
CA ALA A 8 2.12 -1.18 -2.94
C ALA A 8 3.26 -1.86 -2.21
N ASP A 9 4.06 -1.07 -1.53
CA ASP A 9 5.16 -1.53 -0.71
C ASP A 9 5.37 -0.59 0.48
N GLY A 10 6.04 -1.09 1.48
CA GLY A 10 6.46 -0.32 2.64
C GLY A 10 7.62 -1.01 3.29
N GLY A 11 8.52 -0.26 3.88
CA GLY A 11 9.68 -0.82 4.52
C GLY A 11 10.29 0.11 5.55
N SER A 12 11.07 -0.48 6.46
CA SER A 12 11.80 0.26 7.47
C SER A 12 13.28 -0.11 7.43
N ARG A 13 14.13 0.85 7.75
CA ARG A 13 15.56 0.62 7.96
C ARG A 13 15.80 0.49 9.45
N GLY A 14 15.77 -0.75 9.93
CA GLY A 14 15.65 -1.10 11.33
C GLY A 14 14.20 -1.48 11.65
N ASN A 15 13.97 -2.36 12.60
CA ASN A 15 12.65 -2.89 12.89
C ASN A 15 12.31 -2.79 14.40
N PRO A 16 11.79 -1.63 14.87
CA PRO A 16 11.37 -0.46 14.13
C PRO A 16 12.52 0.48 13.73
N GLY A 17 12.24 1.33 12.78
CA GLY A 17 13.21 2.33 12.31
C GLY A 17 12.57 3.28 11.32
N PRO A 18 13.38 4.18 10.70
CA PRO A 18 12.88 5.07 9.66
C PRO A 18 12.20 4.26 8.57
N ALA A 19 10.98 4.65 8.22
CA ALA A 19 10.14 3.89 7.31
C ALA A 19 9.58 4.78 6.20
N ALA A 20 9.20 4.14 5.10
CA ALA A 20 8.56 4.81 3.98
C ALA A 20 7.61 3.86 3.26
N ILE A 21 6.69 4.46 2.52
CA ILE A 21 5.79 3.73 1.61
C ILE A 21 6.09 4.11 0.18
N GLY A 22 5.73 3.23 -0.73
CA GLY A 22 5.75 3.51 -2.16
C GLY A 22 4.58 2.78 -2.82
N PHE A 23 3.97 3.44 -3.80
CA PHE A 23 2.89 2.80 -4.56
C PHE A 23 2.83 3.31 -5.98
N VAL A 24 2.29 2.45 -6.84
CA VAL A 24 2.03 2.75 -8.24
C VAL A 24 0.56 2.43 -8.49
N LEU A 25 -0.19 3.41 -8.96
CA LEU A 25 -1.61 3.25 -9.33
C LEU A 25 -1.70 3.23 -10.86
N ARG A 26 -2.27 2.17 -11.40
CA ARG A 26 -2.65 2.11 -12.81
C ARG A 26 -4.15 2.29 -12.89
N LEU A 27 -4.56 3.52 -13.18
CA LEU A 27 -5.96 3.92 -13.16
C LEU A 27 -6.72 3.44 -14.39
N PRO A 28 -8.04 3.28 -14.27
CA PRO A 28 -8.87 3.07 -15.45
C PRO A 28 -8.62 4.19 -16.46
N GLY A 29 -8.46 3.84 -17.73
CA GLY A 29 -8.14 4.81 -18.78
C GLY A 29 -6.67 4.97 -19.08
N GLY A 30 -5.79 4.31 -18.31
CA GLY A 30 -4.37 4.21 -18.61
C GLY A 30 -3.45 5.19 -17.88
N ARG A 31 -3.98 6.12 -17.10
CA ARG A 31 -3.15 7.03 -16.31
C ARG A 31 -2.40 6.26 -15.22
N VAL A 32 -1.12 6.56 -15.05
CA VAL A 32 -0.27 5.98 -14.01
C VAL A 32 0.13 7.07 -13.04
N VAL A 33 -0.04 6.81 -11.75
CA VAL A 33 0.35 7.72 -10.66
C VAL A 33 1.25 6.95 -9.71
N GLU A 34 2.40 7.50 -9.38
CA GLU A 34 3.31 6.88 -8.42
C GLU A 34 3.73 7.88 -7.35
N LYS A 35 3.98 7.37 -6.14
CA LYS A 35 4.36 8.20 -5.01
C LYS A 35 5.17 7.41 -4.00
N GLY A 36 6.19 8.07 -3.42
CA GLY A 36 6.87 7.63 -2.22
C GLY A 36 6.61 8.63 -1.10
N GLU A 37 6.48 8.17 0.14
CA GLU A 37 6.24 9.05 1.28
C GLU A 37 6.95 8.52 2.53
N TYR A 38 7.61 9.43 3.24
CA TYR A 38 8.31 9.12 4.49
C TYR A 38 7.33 9.04 5.65
N LEU A 39 7.51 8.04 6.54
CA LEU A 39 6.58 7.77 7.65
C LEU A 39 7.18 7.98 9.04
N ASP A 40 8.45 8.36 9.15
CA ASP A 40 9.19 8.32 10.41
C ASP A 40 9.35 6.89 10.91
N LYS A 41 9.25 6.66 12.22
CA LYS A 41 9.55 5.36 12.83
C LYS A 41 8.36 4.40 12.74
N ARG A 42 8.56 3.25 12.10
CA ARG A 42 7.56 2.17 11.98
C ARG A 42 8.28 0.82 12.01
N THR A 43 7.54 -0.24 12.30
CA THR A 43 8.00 -1.58 11.97
C THR A 43 7.82 -1.84 10.49
N ASN A 44 8.51 -2.85 9.98
CA ASN A 44 8.37 -3.22 8.57
C ASN A 44 6.92 -3.58 8.20
N ASN A 45 6.25 -4.37 9.05
CA ASN A 45 4.85 -4.76 8.82
C ASN A 45 3.91 -3.55 8.83
N GLU A 46 4.10 -2.63 9.76
CA GLU A 46 3.30 -1.40 9.78
C GLU A 46 3.46 -0.59 8.50
N ALA A 47 4.69 -0.46 8.01
CA ALA A 47 4.97 0.26 6.77
C ALA A 47 4.27 -0.39 5.57
N GLU A 48 4.26 -1.73 5.49
CA GLU A 48 3.57 -2.45 4.42
C GLU A 48 2.07 -2.15 4.42
N TYR A 49 1.44 -2.17 5.59
CA TYR A 49 0.01 -1.85 5.72
C TYR A 49 -0.28 -0.40 5.35
N GLU A 50 0.58 0.53 5.78
CA GLU A 50 0.42 1.94 5.47
C GLU A 50 0.58 2.23 3.98
N GLY A 51 1.42 1.44 3.29
CA GLY A 51 1.55 1.53 1.82
C GLY A 51 0.21 1.30 1.13
N VAL A 52 -0.53 0.28 1.56
CA VAL A 52 -1.86 -0.02 1.03
C VAL A 52 -2.85 1.09 1.38
N ILE A 53 -2.84 1.56 2.63
CA ILE A 53 -3.74 2.61 3.09
C ILE A 53 -3.55 3.89 2.28
N HIS A 54 -2.31 4.34 2.13
CA HIS A 54 -2.00 5.56 1.37
C HIS A 54 -2.38 5.41 -0.11
N ALA A 55 -2.14 4.24 -0.70
CA ALA A 55 -2.50 3.97 -2.08
C ALA A 55 -4.02 4.04 -2.29
N LEU A 56 -4.79 3.40 -1.41
CA LEU A 56 -6.25 3.40 -1.50
C LEU A 56 -6.85 4.80 -1.28
N LYS A 57 -6.28 5.57 -0.35
CA LYS A 57 -6.70 6.97 -0.12
C LYS A 57 -6.44 7.83 -1.35
N LYS A 58 -5.29 7.66 -1.99
CA LYS A 58 -4.95 8.42 -3.20
C LYS A 58 -5.89 8.05 -4.33
N ALA A 59 -6.15 6.76 -4.52
CA ALA A 59 -7.07 6.29 -5.55
C ALA A 59 -8.47 6.86 -5.34
N LYS A 60 -8.95 6.84 -4.09
CA LYS A 60 -10.26 7.41 -3.74
C LYS A 60 -10.34 8.89 -4.09
N ALA A 61 -9.29 9.65 -3.77
CA ALA A 61 -9.23 11.08 -4.06
C ALA A 61 -9.23 11.36 -5.57
N LEU A 62 -8.52 10.54 -6.34
CA LEU A 62 -8.40 10.72 -7.80
C LEU A 62 -9.66 10.31 -8.54
N LEU A 63 -10.31 9.22 -8.14
CA LEU A 63 -11.49 8.68 -8.82
C LEU A 63 -12.79 9.35 -8.40
N GLY A 64 -12.91 9.73 -7.14
CA GLY A 64 -14.13 10.24 -6.57
C GLY A 64 -15.11 9.12 -6.19
N LYS A 65 -16.11 9.49 -5.40
CA LYS A 65 -17.05 8.54 -4.78
C LYS A 65 -17.77 7.64 -5.78
N GLU A 66 -18.32 8.23 -6.84
CA GLU A 66 -19.11 7.48 -7.82
C GLU A 66 -18.26 6.47 -8.60
N GLU A 67 -17.09 6.90 -9.06
CA GLU A 67 -16.20 6.03 -9.82
C GLU A 67 -15.63 4.90 -8.96
N CYS A 68 -15.33 5.19 -7.68
CA CYS A 68 -14.87 4.14 -6.76
C CYS A 68 -15.88 3.00 -6.65
N LEU A 69 -17.16 3.31 -6.57
CA LEU A 69 -18.23 2.28 -6.46
C LEU A 69 -18.34 1.38 -7.69
N LYS A 70 -17.79 1.81 -8.82
CA LYS A 70 -17.77 1.07 -10.08
C LYS A 70 -16.44 0.39 -10.36
N THR A 71 -15.47 0.55 -9.48
CA THR A 71 -14.09 0.13 -9.73
C THR A 71 -13.74 -1.12 -8.94
N ASP A 72 -13.24 -2.13 -9.65
CA ASP A 72 -12.64 -3.31 -9.06
C ASP A 72 -11.15 -3.02 -8.84
N VAL A 73 -10.67 -3.23 -7.62
CA VAL A 73 -9.28 -2.94 -7.25
C VAL A 73 -8.51 -4.24 -7.02
N GLU A 74 -7.33 -4.32 -7.62
CA GLU A 74 -6.38 -5.38 -7.36
C GLU A 74 -5.14 -4.76 -6.70
N VAL A 75 -4.87 -5.12 -5.45
CA VAL A 75 -3.69 -4.66 -4.72
C VAL A 75 -2.62 -5.76 -4.77
N ARG A 76 -1.49 -5.45 -5.37
CA ARG A 76 -0.34 -6.36 -5.51
C ARG A 76 0.72 -6.00 -4.50
N MET A 77 1.18 -6.99 -3.77
CA MET A 77 2.21 -6.86 -2.74
C MET A 77 3.16 -8.04 -2.81
N ASP A 78 4.40 -7.83 -2.38
CA ASP A 78 5.39 -8.91 -2.32
C ASP A 78 5.52 -9.55 -0.93
N SER A 79 4.72 -9.13 0.04
CA SER A 79 4.63 -9.76 1.35
C SER A 79 3.47 -10.74 1.38
N GLU A 80 3.76 -12.04 1.37
CA GLU A 80 2.74 -13.09 1.47
C GLU A 80 1.96 -12.99 2.77
N LEU A 81 2.65 -12.72 3.89
CA LEU A 81 2.01 -12.57 5.19
C LEU A 81 0.99 -11.43 5.19
N ALA A 82 1.37 -10.25 4.70
CA ALA A 82 0.47 -9.10 4.65
C ALA A 82 -0.75 -9.38 3.76
N VAL A 83 -0.54 -9.99 2.61
CA VAL A 83 -1.65 -10.37 1.69
C VAL A 83 -2.62 -11.30 2.38
N ARG A 84 -2.13 -12.34 3.06
CA ARG A 84 -2.99 -13.32 3.76
C ARG A 84 -3.73 -12.68 4.93
N GLN A 85 -3.07 -11.81 5.68
CA GLN A 85 -3.72 -11.08 6.77
C GLN A 85 -4.84 -10.18 6.24
N MET A 86 -4.57 -9.42 5.18
CA MET A 86 -5.56 -8.52 4.59
C MET A 86 -6.71 -9.27 3.90
N SER A 87 -6.45 -10.50 3.46
CA SER A 87 -7.47 -11.37 2.88
C SER A 87 -8.29 -12.13 3.93
N GLY A 88 -7.97 -11.98 5.22
CA GLY A 88 -8.69 -12.62 6.31
C GLY A 88 -8.29 -14.06 6.57
N GLU A 89 -7.13 -14.51 6.07
CA GLU A 89 -6.67 -15.89 6.22
C GLU A 89 -5.85 -16.15 7.49
N TYR A 90 -5.29 -15.08 8.09
CA TYR A 90 -4.47 -15.18 9.31
C TYR A 90 -4.99 -14.29 10.41
N GLU A 91 -4.83 -14.72 11.66
CA GLU A 91 -5.18 -13.94 12.83
C GLU A 91 -4.18 -12.79 13.03
N PHE A 92 -4.67 -11.74 13.68
CA PHE A 92 -3.84 -10.62 14.10
C PHE A 92 -3.48 -10.80 15.57
N HIS A 93 -2.18 -10.81 15.86
CA HIS A 93 -1.67 -10.94 17.23
C HIS A 93 -1.22 -9.60 17.81
N GLU A 94 -1.03 -8.59 16.95
CA GLU A 94 -0.62 -7.26 17.36
C GLU A 94 -1.79 -6.29 17.17
N GLU A 95 -2.16 -5.60 18.25
CA GLU A 95 -3.26 -4.64 18.22
C GLU A 95 -3.04 -3.53 17.19
N ARG A 96 -1.79 -3.07 17.05
CA ARG A 96 -1.46 -1.99 16.12
C ARG A 96 -1.71 -2.39 14.66
N LEU A 97 -1.36 -3.61 14.28
CA LEU A 97 -1.68 -4.13 12.96
C LEU A 97 -3.17 -4.29 12.75
N TRP A 98 -3.90 -4.71 13.78
CA TRP A 98 -5.35 -4.80 13.74
C TRP A 98 -5.99 -3.44 13.45
N LEU A 99 -5.52 -2.38 14.09
CA LEU A 99 -6.02 -1.03 13.84
C LEU A 99 -5.76 -0.57 12.40
N LEU A 100 -4.58 -0.89 11.86
CA LEU A 100 -4.25 -0.59 10.46
C LEU A 100 -5.12 -1.39 9.50
N PHE A 101 -5.33 -2.68 9.79
CA PHE A 101 -6.24 -3.53 9.00
C PHE A 101 -7.65 -2.96 8.99
N ARG A 102 -8.14 -2.50 10.14
CA ARG A 102 -9.47 -1.89 10.23
C ARG A 102 -9.58 -0.68 9.30
N HIS A 103 -8.52 0.09 9.17
CA HIS A 103 -8.47 1.22 8.23
C HIS A 103 -8.57 0.74 6.78
N VAL A 104 -7.83 -0.31 6.43
CA VAL A 104 -7.91 -0.94 5.10
C VAL A 104 -9.33 -1.44 4.83
N TRP A 105 -9.93 -2.13 5.81
CA TRP A 105 -11.29 -2.64 5.72
C TRP A 105 -12.30 -1.53 5.47
N ASN A 106 -12.18 -0.41 6.18
CA ASN A 106 -13.07 0.73 5.98
C ASN A 106 -12.91 1.34 4.58
N LEU A 107 -11.68 1.45 4.09
CA LEU A 107 -11.43 1.94 2.73
C LEU A 107 -12.02 1.01 1.67
N LYS A 108 -12.04 -0.30 1.93
CA LYS A 108 -12.62 -1.29 1.02
C LYS A 108 -14.09 -0.98 0.70
N THR A 109 -14.82 -0.42 1.65
CA THR A 109 -16.25 -0.12 1.46
C THR A 109 -16.53 0.94 0.40
N TYR A 110 -15.54 1.74 0.04
CA TYR A 110 -15.70 2.77 -0.99
C TYR A 110 -15.61 2.23 -2.42
N PHE A 111 -15.06 1.03 -2.60
CA PHE A 111 -14.83 0.43 -3.90
C PHE A 111 -15.82 -0.70 -4.17
N LYS A 112 -16.01 -1.03 -5.45
CA LYS A 112 -16.86 -2.16 -5.84
C LYS A 112 -16.30 -3.46 -5.26
N SER A 113 -14.98 -3.65 -5.39
CA SER A 113 -14.29 -4.81 -4.80
C SER A 113 -12.82 -4.48 -4.60
N ILE A 114 -12.19 -5.14 -3.63
CA ILE A 114 -10.73 -5.11 -3.47
C ILE A 114 -10.26 -6.54 -3.27
N VAL A 115 -9.29 -6.94 -4.09
CA VAL A 115 -8.62 -8.23 -3.99
C VAL A 115 -7.14 -7.97 -3.72
N PHE A 116 -6.57 -8.70 -2.77
CA PHE A 116 -5.14 -8.61 -2.44
C PHE A 116 -4.44 -9.79 -3.10
N LYS A 117 -3.34 -9.52 -3.81
CA LYS A 117 -2.62 -10.53 -4.55
C LYS A 117 -1.14 -10.50 -4.23
N HIS A 118 -0.59 -11.66 -3.86
CA HIS A 118 0.84 -11.81 -3.68
C HIS A 118 1.53 -11.93 -5.04
N VAL A 119 2.57 -11.13 -5.24
CA VAL A 119 3.39 -11.17 -6.45
C VAL A 119 4.86 -11.35 -6.08
N PRO A 120 5.70 -11.91 -6.95
CA PRO A 120 7.12 -11.96 -6.72
C PRO A 120 7.71 -10.55 -6.60
N ARG A 121 8.81 -10.43 -5.88
CA ARG A 121 9.46 -9.15 -5.62
C ARG A 121 9.78 -8.36 -6.90
N GLU A 122 10.24 -9.04 -7.93
CA GLU A 122 10.56 -8.42 -9.22
C GLU A 122 9.34 -7.81 -9.92
N GLN A 123 8.15 -8.26 -9.60
CA GLN A 123 6.91 -7.67 -10.11
C GLN A 123 6.41 -6.50 -9.27
N ASN A 124 7.09 -6.22 -8.15
CA ASN A 124 6.79 -5.07 -7.29
C ASN A 124 7.97 -4.09 -7.21
N ALA A 125 8.88 -4.18 -8.16
CA ALA A 125 10.14 -3.43 -8.16
C ALA A 125 9.95 -1.91 -8.19
N GLN A 126 8.93 -1.41 -8.89
CA GLN A 126 8.66 0.03 -8.96
C GLN A 126 8.27 0.60 -7.60
N ALA A 127 7.37 -0.09 -6.88
CA ALA A 127 6.96 0.33 -5.55
C ALA A 127 8.14 0.24 -4.56
N ASP A 128 8.92 -0.84 -4.62
CA ASP A 128 10.11 -1.01 -3.80
C ASP A 128 11.14 0.10 -4.05
N ALA A 129 11.36 0.47 -5.30
CA ALA A 129 12.28 1.56 -5.65
C ALA A 129 11.84 2.90 -5.07
N LEU A 130 10.53 3.16 -5.03
CA LEU A 130 9.99 4.39 -4.43
C LEU A 130 10.23 4.43 -2.92
N VAL A 131 10.08 3.30 -2.23
CA VAL A 131 10.39 3.17 -0.80
C VAL A 131 11.86 3.51 -0.56
N ASN A 132 12.76 2.86 -1.29
CA ASN A 132 14.20 3.06 -1.11
C ASN A 132 14.65 4.47 -1.44
N LYS A 133 14.15 5.04 -2.51
CA LYS A 133 14.45 6.43 -2.89
C LYS A 133 14.00 7.40 -1.81
N THR A 134 12.82 7.19 -1.25
CA THR A 134 12.28 8.05 -0.19
C THR A 134 13.12 7.95 1.08
N LEU A 135 13.53 6.75 1.47
CA LEU A 135 14.40 6.54 2.62
C LEU A 135 15.78 7.16 2.41
N ASP A 136 16.36 7.02 1.21
CA ASP A 136 17.64 7.64 0.88
C ASP A 136 17.58 9.15 0.98
N GLN A 137 16.51 9.76 0.46
CA GLN A 137 16.32 11.21 0.53
C GLN A 137 16.14 11.69 1.97
N ALA A 138 15.38 10.98 2.78
CA ALA A 138 15.18 11.32 4.18
C ALA A 138 16.50 11.23 4.97
N THR A 139 17.30 10.20 4.70
CA THR A 139 18.60 10.02 5.34
C THR A 139 19.58 11.11 4.95
N SER A 140 19.63 11.49 3.67
CA SER A 140 20.56 12.53 3.19
C SER A 140 20.23 13.93 3.70
N THR A 141 18.96 14.21 4.01
CA THR A 141 18.58 15.51 4.56
C THR A 141 18.94 15.68 6.05
N LEU A 142 19.25 14.57 6.73
CA LEU A 142 19.67 14.60 8.14
C LEU A 142 21.16 14.92 8.30
N PHE A 143 21.90 14.90 7.25
CA PHE A 143 23.33 15.16 7.20
C PHE A 143 23.62 16.30 6.21
#